data_16b864dc567bdcfc2851a066fc98dc1b
#
_entry.id   16b864dc567bdcfc2851a066fc98dc1b
#
_cell.length_a   1.000
_cell.length_b   1.000
_cell.length_c   1.000
_cell.angle_alpha   90.00
_cell.angle_beta   90.00
_cell.angle_gamma   90.00
#
_symmetry.space_group_name_H-M   'P 1'
#
loop_
_entity.id
_entity.type
_entity.pdbx_description
1 polymer ?
#
loop_
_entity_poly.entity_id
_entity_poly.type
_entity_poly.pdbx_seq_one_letter_code
_entity_poly.pdbx_strand_id
1 'polypeptide(L)'
;YSSYEQYSAFALAADVGLNYYDDERDMSLSVVFKNMGGQIKRFEESYDRLPFDIQLGWMKGMGDSGFSLSVTAWHLTEWNLPYYEHTEDGVQEVKLHTSFGKNLFRHLIFGVQYQPSDRFYVDLAYNYKTRSDMGGYQRNFLSGFSAGLGIKAGAFSIGAAYAMPHKSASTVMLNLGMNIDEIL
;
A
#
# COMPACT_ATOMS: atom_id res chain seq x y z
N TYR A 1 -4.86 -19.41 4.16
CA TYR A 1 -4.74 -20.63 5.00
C TYR A 1 -3.53 -20.49 5.92
N SER A 2 -3.73 -20.69 7.21
CA SER A 2 -2.68 -20.74 8.22
C SER A 2 -2.81 -22.05 9.01
N SER A 3 -1.67 -22.68 9.29
CA SER A 3 -1.61 -23.93 10.07
C SER A 3 -0.45 -23.85 11.05
N TYR A 4 -0.72 -24.13 12.31
CA TYR A 4 0.27 -24.23 13.37
C TYR A 4 -0.05 -25.47 14.23
N GLU A 5 0.87 -26.43 14.23
CA GLU A 5 0.71 -27.74 14.88
C GLU A 5 -0.59 -28.45 14.45
N GLN A 6 -1.56 -28.62 15.39
CA GLN A 6 -2.84 -29.29 15.15
C GLN A 6 -3.94 -28.32 14.73
N TYR A 7 -3.67 -27.02 14.74
CA TYR A 7 -4.65 -25.98 14.49
C TYR A 7 -4.52 -25.41 13.08
N SER A 8 -5.65 -25.18 12.44
CA SER A 8 -5.70 -24.55 11.13
C SER A 8 -6.83 -23.55 11.05
N ALA A 9 -6.55 -22.40 10.44
CA ALA A 9 -7.53 -21.36 10.16
C ALA A 9 -7.65 -21.14 8.65
N PHE A 10 -8.83 -20.80 8.20
CA PHE A 10 -9.12 -20.46 6.82
C PHE A 10 -10.00 -19.23 6.74
N ALA A 11 -9.58 -18.26 5.93
CA ALA A 11 -10.32 -17.04 5.67
C ALA A 11 -10.46 -16.82 4.18
N LEU A 12 -11.55 -16.19 3.77
CA LEU A 12 -11.77 -15.69 2.41
C LEU A 12 -12.02 -14.19 2.48
N ALA A 13 -11.41 -13.47 1.56
CA ALA A 13 -11.65 -12.06 1.34
C ALA A 13 -11.64 -11.75 -0.16
N ALA A 14 -12.34 -10.69 -0.52
CA ALA A 14 -12.32 -10.09 -1.84
C ALA A 14 -11.97 -8.61 -1.74
N ASP A 15 -11.22 -8.12 -2.72
CA ASP A 15 -10.95 -6.70 -2.91
C ASP A 15 -11.74 -6.22 -4.12
N VAL A 16 -12.37 -5.06 -4.00
CA VAL A 16 -13.10 -4.42 -5.11
C VAL A 16 -12.59 -3.01 -5.28
N GLY A 17 -12.23 -2.65 -6.51
CA GLY A 17 -11.76 -1.33 -6.87
C GLY A 17 -12.57 -0.73 -8.01
N LEU A 18 -12.78 0.58 -7.94
CA LEU A 18 -13.34 1.39 -9.00
C LEU A 18 -12.35 2.49 -9.34
N ASN A 19 -12.14 2.73 -10.61
CA ASN A 19 -11.29 3.80 -11.10
C ASN A 19 -12.03 4.65 -12.12
N TYR A 20 -12.01 5.96 -11.94
CA TYR A 20 -12.48 6.96 -12.89
C TYR A 20 -11.27 7.67 -13.48
N TYR A 21 -11.21 7.76 -14.79
CA TYR A 21 -10.14 8.48 -15.51
C TYR A 21 -10.74 9.62 -16.33
N ASP A 22 -10.18 10.79 -16.18
CA ASP A 22 -10.51 12.01 -16.94
C ASP A 22 -9.34 12.29 -17.89
N ASP A 23 -9.55 11.98 -19.16
CA ASP A 23 -8.53 12.11 -20.21
C ASP A 23 -8.18 13.57 -20.50
N GLU A 24 -9.17 14.46 -20.47
CA GLU A 24 -8.94 15.90 -20.72
C GLU A 24 -8.05 16.54 -19.66
N ARG A 25 -8.19 16.05 -18.41
CA ARG A 25 -7.40 16.57 -17.28
C ARG A 25 -6.19 15.72 -16.97
N ASP A 26 -5.98 14.60 -17.65
CA ASP A 26 -4.96 13.62 -17.34
C ASP A 26 -4.94 13.29 -15.83
N MET A 27 -6.09 12.88 -15.31
CA MET A 27 -6.32 12.68 -13.89
C MET A 27 -7.13 11.41 -13.63
N SER A 28 -6.74 10.65 -12.62
CA SER A 28 -7.57 9.54 -12.16
C SER A 28 -7.95 9.66 -10.69
N LEU A 29 -9.13 9.13 -10.39
CA LEU A 29 -9.66 8.96 -9.05
C LEU A 29 -10.02 7.50 -8.86
N SER A 30 -9.62 6.92 -7.75
CA SER A 30 -9.90 5.53 -7.44
C SER A 30 -10.43 5.35 -6.02
N VAL A 31 -11.25 4.33 -5.84
CA VAL A 31 -11.66 3.83 -4.54
C VAL A 31 -11.47 2.31 -4.52
N VAL A 32 -10.91 1.81 -3.43
CA VAL A 32 -10.68 0.38 -3.23
C VAL A 32 -11.21 -0.02 -1.86
N PHE A 33 -12.02 -1.07 -1.85
CA PHE A 33 -12.49 -1.76 -0.65
C PHE A 33 -11.67 -3.04 -0.52
N LYS A 34 -10.89 -3.14 0.55
CA LYS A 34 -9.97 -4.25 0.77
C LYS A 34 -10.45 -5.17 1.89
N ASN A 35 -10.10 -6.44 1.75
CA ASN A 35 -10.36 -7.47 2.74
C ASN A 35 -11.85 -7.60 3.11
N MET A 36 -12.75 -7.46 2.13
CA MET A 36 -14.17 -7.74 2.32
C MET A 36 -14.37 -9.23 2.49
N GLY A 37 -14.43 -9.71 3.72
CA GLY A 37 -14.56 -11.12 4.01
C GLY A 37 -14.41 -11.46 5.48
N GLY A 38 -14.21 -12.74 5.76
CA GLY A 38 -14.10 -13.22 7.13
C GLY A 38 -13.47 -14.59 7.23
N GLN A 39 -13.23 -15.04 8.46
CA GLN A 39 -12.81 -16.39 8.74
C GLN A 39 -13.97 -17.36 8.54
N ILE A 40 -13.73 -18.40 7.74
CA ILE A 40 -14.64 -19.53 7.58
C ILE A 40 -14.34 -20.61 8.63
N LYS A 41 -13.05 -20.85 8.87
CA LYS A 41 -12.60 -21.75 9.93
C LYS A 41 -11.76 -20.96 10.94
N ARG A 42 -12.19 -20.97 12.19
CA ARG A 42 -11.56 -20.26 13.30
C ARG A 42 -10.32 -21.02 13.80
N PHE A 43 -9.39 -20.26 14.36
CA PHE A 43 -8.28 -20.80 15.13
C PHE A 43 -8.74 -20.92 16.60
N GLU A 44 -8.95 -22.13 17.09
CA GLU A 44 -9.59 -22.40 18.39
C GLU A 44 -10.98 -21.72 18.51
N GLU A 45 -11.20 -20.97 19.59
CA GLU A 45 -12.46 -20.25 19.86
C GLU A 45 -12.40 -18.77 19.49
N SER A 46 -11.23 -18.26 19.06
CA SER A 46 -11.07 -16.85 18.72
C SER A 46 -11.48 -16.58 17.26
N TYR A 47 -12.27 -15.53 17.08
CA TYR A 47 -12.63 -15.00 15.77
C TYR A 47 -11.82 -13.74 15.48
N ASP A 48 -10.84 -13.86 14.59
CA ASP A 48 -10.08 -12.71 14.11
C ASP A 48 -10.77 -12.11 12.88
N ARG A 49 -11.14 -10.86 12.98
CA ARG A 49 -11.70 -10.14 11.83
C ARG A 49 -10.58 -9.81 10.86
N LEU A 50 -10.83 -10.02 9.57
CA LEU A 50 -9.95 -9.50 8.54
C LEU A 50 -9.92 -7.96 8.61
N PRO A 51 -8.77 -7.32 8.44
CA PRO A 51 -8.65 -5.86 8.51
C PRO A 51 -9.28 -5.22 7.27
N PHE A 52 -10.61 -5.04 7.32
CA PHE A 52 -11.33 -4.31 6.27
C PHE A 52 -10.79 -2.88 6.17
N ASP A 53 -10.48 -2.43 4.96
CA ASP A 53 -9.97 -1.10 4.71
C ASP A 53 -10.61 -0.46 3.49
N ILE A 54 -10.73 0.86 3.53
CA ILE A 54 -11.14 1.71 2.41
C ILE A 54 -9.95 2.58 2.03
N GLN A 55 -9.62 2.58 0.74
CA GLN A 55 -8.54 3.39 0.20
C GLN A 55 -9.08 4.30 -0.91
N LEU A 56 -8.58 5.52 -0.94
CA LEU A 56 -8.86 6.50 -1.98
C LEU A 56 -7.57 6.87 -2.67
N GLY A 57 -7.56 6.84 -3.99
CA GLY A 57 -6.42 7.23 -4.80
C GLY A 57 -6.75 8.45 -5.67
N TRP A 58 -5.79 9.31 -5.80
CA TRP A 58 -5.77 10.40 -6.76
C TRP A 58 -4.44 10.40 -7.51
N MET A 59 -4.50 10.53 -8.82
CA MET A 59 -3.30 10.64 -9.66
C MET A 59 -3.50 11.79 -10.66
N LYS A 60 -2.44 12.51 -10.94
CA LYS A 60 -2.40 13.61 -11.91
C LYS A 60 -1.17 13.48 -12.77
N GLY A 61 -1.37 13.32 -14.07
CA GLY A 61 -0.31 13.43 -15.06
C GLY A 61 0.11 14.89 -15.30
N MET A 62 1.35 15.06 -15.68
CA MET A 62 1.98 16.38 -15.93
C MET A 62 2.20 16.61 -17.45
N GLY A 63 1.21 16.26 -18.26
CA GLY A 63 1.24 16.39 -19.71
C GLY A 63 2.38 15.60 -20.35
N ASP A 64 3.01 16.14 -21.37
CA ASP A 64 4.02 15.46 -22.18
C ASP A 64 5.34 15.16 -21.45
N SER A 65 5.45 15.51 -20.18
CA SER A 65 6.67 15.28 -19.41
C SER A 65 6.91 13.82 -19.05
N GLY A 66 5.87 12.98 -19.13
CA GLY A 66 5.88 11.58 -18.69
C GLY A 66 5.87 11.41 -17.16
N PHE A 67 5.78 12.51 -16.40
CA PHE A 67 5.64 12.44 -14.95
C PHE A 67 4.17 12.44 -14.53
N SER A 68 3.88 11.66 -13.47
CA SER A 68 2.61 11.69 -12.77
C SER A 68 2.83 11.74 -11.26
N LEU A 69 1.97 12.47 -10.56
CA LEU A 69 1.95 12.54 -9.10
C LEU A 69 0.75 11.78 -8.58
N SER A 70 0.91 11.06 -7.48
CA SER A 70 -0.19 10.36 -6.85
C SER A 70 -0.24 10.58 -5.35
N VAL A 71 -1.44 10.53 -4.82
CA VAL A 71 -1.69 10.51 -3.37
C VAL A 71 -2.71 9.41 -3.11
N THR A 72 -2.36 8.49 -2.22
CA THR A 72 -3.26 7.44 -1.76
C THR A 72 -3.57 7.66 -0.28
N ALA A 73 -4.84 7.79 0.05
CA ALA A 73 -5.31 7.74 1.43
C ALA A 73 -5.73 6.30 1.75
N TRP A 74 -5.21 5.76 2.85
CA TRP A 74 -5.40 4.37 3.26
C TRP A 74 -5.74 4.27 4.75
N HIS A 75 -6.20 3.10 5.20
CA HIS A 75 -6.71 2.89 6.56
C HIS A 75 -7.84 3.86 6.96
N LEU A 76 -8.73 4.20 6.00
CA LEU A 76 -9.78 5.18 6.24
C LEU A 76 -10.91 4.66 7.15
N THR A 77 -10.93 3.39 7.44
CA THR A 77 -11.86 2.77 8.40
C THR A 77 -11.45 2.99 9.86
N GLU A 78 -10.20 3.38 10.11
CA GLU A 78 -9.66 3.60 11.44
C GLU A 78 -8.84 4.89 11.48
N TRP A 79 -9.42 5.97 12.01
CA TRP A 79 -8.75 7.28 12.01
C TRP A 79 -7.53 7.35 12.94
N ASN A 80 -7.59 6.72 14.13
CA ASN A 80 -6.52 6.79 15.12
C ASN A 80 -5.54 5.62 14.94
N LEU A 81 -4.60 5.75 14.02
CA LEU A 81 -3.60 4.72 13.80
C LEU A 81 -2.60 4.66 14.94
N PRO A 82 -2.39 3.49 15.56
CA PRO A 82 -1.40 3.32 16.60
C PRO A 82 0.02 3.50 16.07
N TYR A 83 0.92 3.94 16.93
CA TYR A 83 2.35 3.95 16.67
C TYR A 83 3.12 3.33 17.84
N TYR A 84 4.30 2.82 17.55
CA TYR A 84 5.15 2.18 18.54
C TYR A 84 6.22 3.15 19.01
N GLU A 85 6.26 3.44 20.30
CA GLU A 85 7.33 4.20 20.92
C GLU A 85 8.23 3.23 21.72
N HIS A 86 9.55 3.35 21.51
CA HIS A 86 10.52 2.60 22.28
C HIS A 86 10.90 3.44 23.50
N THR A 87 10.58 2.95 24.69
CA THR A 87 11.05 3.52 25.94
C THR A 87 12.52 3.17 26.17
N GLU A 88 13.21 3.95 27.00
CA GLU A 88 14.61 3.74 27.35
C GLU A 88 14.89 2.33 27.90
N ASP A 89 13.88 1.71 28.50
CA ASP A 89 13.91 0.34 29.03
C ASP A 89 13.73 -0.76 27.96
N GLY A 90 13.64 -0.40 26.67
CA GLY A 90 13.47 -1.34 25.56
C GLY A 90 12.05 -1.92 25.41
N VAL A 91 11.09 -1.44 26.20
CA VAL A 91 9.68 -1.83 26.10
C VAL A 91 9.02 -1.05 24.97
N GLN A 92 8.29 -1.75 24.10
CA GLN A 92 7.47 -1.12 23.09
C GLN A 92 6.10 -0.73 23.68
N GLU A 93 5.82 0.56 23.73
CA GLU A 93 4.51 1.07 24.10
C GLU A 93 3.71 1.44 22.85
N VAL A 94 2.46 1.01 22.80
CA VAL A 94 1.52 1.40 21.74
C VAL A 94 0.86 2.71 22.16
N LYS A 95 1.04 3.76 21.37
CA LYS A 95 0.45 5.08 21.61
C LYS A 95 -0.42 5.52 20.43
N LEU A 96 -1.38 6.39 20.72
CA LEU A 96 -2.21 7.05 19.73
C LEU A 96 -1.84 8.52 19.63
N HIS A 97 -1.73 9.03 18.41
CA HIS A 97 -1.53 10.46 18.20
C HIS A 97 -2.84 11.22 18.40
N THR A 98 -2.80 12.27 19.22
CA THR A 98 -3.92 13.19 19.43
C THR A 98 -3.95 14.34 18.42
N SER A 99 -2.85 14.57 17.69
CA SER A 99 -2.76 15.65 16.70
C SER A 99 -3.39 15.24 15.37
N PHE A 100 -4.39 15.99 14.92
CA PHE A 100 -5.06 15.79 13.64
C PHE A 100 -4.08 15.74 12.46
N GLY A 101 -3.17 16.71 12.36
CA GLY A 101 -2.23 16.77 11.24
C GLY A 101 -1.28 15.57 11.16
N LYS A 102 -0.73 15.14 12.30
CA LYS A 102 0.13 13.95 12.35
C LYS A 102 -0.64 12.70 11.94
N ASN A 103 -1.88 12.58 12.39
CA ASN A 103 -2.73 11.44 12.04
C ASN A 103 -3.08 11.45 10.56
N LEU A 104 -3.44 12.60 9.99
CA LEU A 104 -3.74 12.75 8.56
C LEU A 104 -2.57 12.27 7.70
N PHE A 105 -1.34 12.72 7.97
CA PHE A 105 -0.17 12.30 7.20
C PHE A 105 0.12 10.80 7.30
N ARG A 106 -0.28 10.14 8.38
CA ARG A 106 -0.15 8.68 8.53
C ARG A 106 -1.09 7.90 7.61
N HIS A 107 -2.17 8.55 7.17
CA HIS A 107 -3.09 7.98 6.19
C HIS A 107 -2.66 8.26 4.74
N LEU A 108 -1.59 9.01 4.49
CA LEU A 108 -1.20 9.41 3.13
C LEU A 108 0.06 8.69 2.68
N ILE A 109 0.00 8.19 1.45
CA ILE A 109 1.13 7.71 0.68
C ILE A 109 1.26 8.63 -0.54
N PHE A 110 2.45 9.15 -0.75
CA PHE A 110 2.78 10.02 -1.88
C PHE A 110 3.57 9.22 -2.90
N GLY A 111 3.24 9.37 -4.16
CA GLY A 111 3.92 8.68 -5.24
C GLY A 111 4.27 9.61 -6.39
N VAL A 112 5.34 9.28 -7.06
CA VAL A 112 5.78 9.87 -8.32
C VAL A 112 6.05 8.75 -9.29
N GLN A 113 5.43 8.80 -10.46
CA GLN A 113 5.71 7.90 -11.56
C GLN A 113 6.41 8.68 -12.67
N TYR A 114 7.38 8.06 -13.30
CA TYR A 114 7.99 8.53 -14.54
C TYR A 114 7.82 7.46 -15.62
N GLN A 115 7.09 7.82 -16.67
CA GLN A 115 6.81 6.96 -17.81
C GLN A 115 7.39 7.59 -19.09
N PRO A 116 8.66 7.32 -19.42
CA PRO A 116 9.30 7.87 -20.62
C PRO A 116 8.75 7.29 -21.93
N SER A 117 8.00 6.23 -21.86
CA SER A 117 7.35 5.59 -23.02
C SER A 117 6.13 4.77 -22.57
N ASP A 118 5.25 4.43 -23.51
CA ASP A 118 4.08 3.57 -23.24
C ASP A 118 4.45 2.18 -22.74
N ARG A 119 5.71 1.78 -22.87
CA ARG A 119 6.19 0.44 -22.53
C ARG A 119 6.92 0.34 -21.22
N PHE A 120 7.39 1.46 -20.66
CA PHE A 120 8.25 1.42 -19.47
C PHE A 120 7.86 2.51 -18.49
N TYR A 121 7.80 2.17 -17.22
CA TYR A 121 7.59 3.11 -16.14
C TYR A 121 8.46 2.80 -14.91
N VAL A 122 8.74 3.83 -14.14
CA VAL A 122 9.42 3.77 -12.84
C VAL A 122 8.57 4.52 -11.83
N ASP A 123 8.39 3.92 -10.66
CA ASP A 123 7.61 4.48 -9.57
C ASP A 123 8.49 4.70 -8.34
N LEU A 124 8.25 5.80 -7.65
CA LEU A 124 8.76 6.06 -6.32
C LEU A 124 7.59 6.43 -5.42
N ALA A 125 7.52 5.83 -4.24
CA ALA A 125 6.50 6.18 -3.26
C ALA A 125 7.09 6.35 -1.87
N TYR A 126 6.39 7.17 -1.07
CA TYR A 126 6.76 7.47 0.30
C TYR A 126 5.56 7.31 1.23
N ASN A 127 5.69 6.45 2.23
CA ASN A 127 4.71 6.19 3.26
C ASN A 127 5.18 6.78 4.60
N TYR A 128 4.52 7.83 5.04
CA TYR A 128 4.86 8.50 6.29
C TYR A 128 4.62 7.62 7.51
N LYS A 129 3.53 6.82 7.53
CA LYS A 129 3.24 5.91 8.64
C LYS A 129 4.38 4.91 8.84
N THR A 130 4.78 4.21 7.77
CA THR A 130 5.88 3.25 7.83
C THR A 130 7.15 3.89 8.39
N ARG A 131 7.49 5.12 7.96
CA ARG A 131 8.63 5.84 8.50
C ARG A 131 8.47 6.23 9.95
N SER A 132 7.27 6.68 10.35
CA SER A 132 7.02 7.14 11.73
C SER A 132 6.97 5.99 12.73
N ASP A 133 6.55 4.80 12.31
CA ASP A 133 6.48 3.60 13.15
C ASP A 133 7.87 2.99 13.41
N MET A 134 8.87 3.33 12.58
CA MET A 134 10.24 2.93 12.79
C MET A 134 10.87 3.80 13.87
N GLY A 135 11.09 3.27 15.05
CA GLY A 135 11.84 3.92 16.13
C GLY A 135 13.26 4.31 15.68
N GLY A 136 13.90 5.24 16.42
CA GLY A 136 15.15 5.87 16.02
C GLY A 136 16.27 4.90 15.65
N TYR A 137 16.37 3.73 16.30
CA TYR A 137 17.39 2.71 16.04
C TYR A 137 17.13 1.84 14.80
N GLN A 138 15.88 1.73 14.39
CA GLN A 138 15.47 0.84 13.29
C GLN A 138 15.20 1.60 11.99
N ARG A 139 15.23 2.93 12.05
CA ARG A 139 15.01 3.82 10.91
C ARG A 139 16.31 4.04 10.14
N ASN A 140 16.25 3.86 8.84
CA ASN A 140 17.30 4.28 7.92
C ASN A 140 16.78 5.37 6.96
N PHE A 141 17.62 5.84 6.05
CA PHE A 141 17.25 6.84 5.06
C PHE A 141 16.10 6.37 4.15
N LEU A 142 16.07 5.09 3.79
CA LEU A 142 15.07 4.49 2.89
C LEU A 142 13.78 4.04 3.59
N SER A 143 13.72 4.09 4.92
CA SER A 143 12.51 3.70 5.65
C SER A 143 11.31 4.54 5.21
N GLY A 144 10.23 3.88 4.81
CA GLY A 144 9.02 4.49 4.26
C GLY A 144 9.07 4.75 2.77
N PHE A 145 10.22 4.58 2.10
CA PHE A 145 10.32 4.63 0.64
C PHE A 145 10.10 3.26 0.02
N SER A 146 9.49 3.26 -1.16
CA SER A 146 9.43 2.12 -2.06
C SER A 146 9.71 2.58 -3.49
N ALA A 147 10.28 1.70 -4.28
CA ALA A 147 10.57 1.93 -5.69
C ALA A 147 10.01 0.76 -6.51
N GLY A 148 9.46 1.06 -7.65
CA GLY A 148 8.93 0.09 -8.58
C GLY A 148 9.38 0.38 -10.01
N LEU A 149 9.32 -0.62 -10.84
CA LEU A 149 9.48 -0.50 -12.28
C LEU A 149 8.57 -1.49 -12.98
N GLY A 150 8.15 -1.17 -14.18
CA GLY A 150 7.32 -2.06 -14.97
C GLY A 150 7.54 -1.89 -16.47
N ILE A 151 7.27 -2.98 -17.15
CA ILE A 151 7.35 -3.08 -18.62
C ILE A 151 6.01 -3.58 -19.14
N LYS A 152 5.50 -2.89 -20.15
CA LYS A 152 4.32 -3.29 -20.92
C LYS A 152 4.77 -3.85 -22.28
N ALA A 153 4.28 -5.03 -22.64
CA ALA A 153 4.59 -5.69 -23.91
C ALA A 153 3.28 -6.19 -24.54
N GLY A 154 2.65 -5.35 -25.36
CA GLY A 154 1.30 -5.60 -25.86
C GLY A 154 0.33 -5.73 -24.67
N ALA A 155 -0.53 -6.72 -24.74
CA ALA A 155 -1.53 -7.02 -23.72
C ALA A 155 -0.95 -7.38 -22.32
N PHE A 156 0.34 -7.66 -22.21
CA PHE A 156 0.97 -8.08 -20.96
C PHE A 156 1.76 -6.97 -20.29
N SER A 157 1.73 -6.94 -18.97
CA SER A 157 2.59 -6.10 -18.15
C SER A 157 3.29 -6.92 -17.07
N ILE A 158 4.55 -6.63 -16.86
CA ILE A 158 5.37 -7.22 -15.79
C ILE A 158 5.93 -6.08 -14.98
N GLY A 159 5.80 -6.16 -13.66
CA GLY A 159 6.37 -5.17 -12.75
C GLY A 159 7.08 -5.81 -11.58
N ALA A 160 8.04 -5.08 -11.05
CA ALA A 160 8.72 -5.41 -9.81
C ALA A 160 8.75 -4.18 -8.91
N ALA A 161 8.54 -4.38 -7.62
CA ALA A 161 8.64 -3.33 -6.63
C ALA A 161 9.50 -3.79 -5.46
N TYR A 162 10.24 -2.85 -4.90
CA TYR A 162 11.08 -3.01 -3.73
C TYR A 162 10.64 -2.00 -2.66
N ALA A 163 10.47 -2.48 -1.45
CA ALA A 163 10.20 -1.65 -0.30
C ALA A 163 11.10 -2.08 0.87
N MET A 164 11.55 -1.11 1.64
CA MET A 164 12.29 -1.34 2.88
C MET A 164 11.48 -0.79 4.06
N PRO A 165 10.51 -1.56 4.56
CA PRO A 165 9.72 -1.13 5.72
C PRO A 165 10.56 -1.06 6.99
N HIS A 166 11.64 -1.84 7.09
CA HIS A 166 12.47 -1.94 8.28
C HIS A 166 13.95 -2.07 7.90
N LYS A 167 14.87 -1.61 8.78
CA LYS A 167 16.32 -1.69 8.54
C LYS A 167 16.83 -3.10 8.23
N SER A 168 16.20 -4.11 8.82
CA SER A 168 16.60 -5.52 8.69
C SER A 168 15.65 -6.34 7.81
N ALA A 169 14.65 -5.72 7.20
CA ALA A 169 13.67 -6.40 6.36
C ALA A 169 13.38 -5.61 5.10
N SER A 170 13.44 -6.27 3.97
CA SER A 170 13.01 -5.74 2.67
C SER A 170 11.95 -6.65 2.06
N THR A 171 11.10 -6.07 1.26
CA THR A 171 10.06 -6.79 0.53
C THR A 171 10.26 -6.56 -0.96
N VAL A 172 10.25 -7.64 -1.72
CA VAL A 172 10.19 -7.61 -3.18
C VAL A 172 8.83 -8.15 -3.60
N MET A 173 8.14 -7.40 -4.45
CA MET A 173 6.87 -7.79 -5.04
C MET A 173 7.05 -7.90 -6.55
N LEU A 174 6.46 -8.94 -7.12
CA LEU A 174 6.35 -9.12 -8.57
C LEU A 174 4.88 -9.10 -8.93
N ASN A 175 4.55 -8.38 -10.00
CA ASN A 175 3.20 -8.37 -10.54
C ASN A 175 3.20 -8.77 -12.02
N LEU A 176 2.13 -9.43 -12.41
CA LEU A 176 1.81 -9.75 -13.79
C LEU A 176 0.41 -9.23 -14.06
N GLY A 177 0.26 -8.48 -15.13
CA GLY A 177 -1.02 -7.97 -15.58
C GLY A 177 -1.29 -8.35 -17.04
N MET A 178 -2.56 -8.41 -17.40
CA MET A 178 -3.00 -8.64 -18.75
C MET A 178 -4.17 -7.72 -19.07
N ASN A 179 -4.07 -7.00 -20.17
CA ASN A 179 -5.16 -6.20 -20.72
C ASN A 179 -5.92 -7.02 -21.74
N ILE A 180 -7.17 -7.34 -21.46
CA ILE A 180 -8.00 -8.18 -22.31
C ILE A 180 -8.43 -7.44 -23.57
N ASP A 181 -8.61 -6.12 -23.50
CA ASP A 181 -9.03 -5.30 -24.65
C ASP A 181 -7.99 -5.23 -25.76
N GLU A 182 -6.73 -5.53 -25.46
CA GLU A 182 -5.65 -5.61 -26.46
C GLU A 182 -5.51 -7.01 -27.10
N ILE A 183 -6.30 -7.99 -26.65
CA ILE A 183 -6.28 -9.36 -27.15
C ILE A 183 -7.46 -9.63 -28.09
N LEU A 184 -8.57 -8.93 -27.90
CA LEU A 184 -9.80 -9.03 -28.67
C LEU A 184 -9.78 -8.08 -29.86
#